data_f689e3c6879c2bc5c239aad655ab4a7a
#
_entry.id   f689e3c6879c2bc5c239aad655ab4a7a
#
_cell.length_a   1.000
_cell.length_b   1.000
_cell.length_c   1.000
_cell.angle_alpha   90.00
_cell.angle_beta   90.00
_cell.angle_gamma   90.00
#
_symmetry.space_group_name_H-M   'P 1'
#
loop_
_entity.id
_entity.type
_entity.pdbx_description
1 polymer ?
#
loop_
_entity_poly.entity_id
_entity_poly.type
_entity_poly.pdbx_seq_one_letter_code
_entity_poly.pdbx_strand_id
1 'polypeptide(L)'
;MSLAIIIPTRNRKVLLKKLVDNLLVNFKQIDQIIIVDSSDKAESKARFLTNKKILYVHSKIKSAAIQRNIGLSFVRPNRKYVAFLDDDVIPPSNYFTDLIALLKSKKAAGVSGVAENPNIHKSKKTIKAFESYRKFFFLDSNKEGVVLNSGVNIPIKNISKGNPIMECRWLIGCAVWDYQKINHIQFDSRFYGQSLGEDVLFSLKVSKYGKLFVKRNLILKHLESPIGRPSYLKHHRMWVRNRYYISEEILGSRLKFSYHWCNFGKFLSILTFAPKDPIKFALGTLGMVLGFMDVIKEKYAN
;
A
#
# COMPACT_ATOMS: atom_id res chain seq x y z
N MET A 1 -26.05 0.26 4.30
CA MET A 1 -24.80 0.09 3.54
C MET A 1 -23.88 -0.72 4.42
N SER A 2 -23.35 -1.85 3.99
CA SER A 2 -22.65 -2.80 4.88
C SER A 2 -21.15 -2.74 4.63
N LEU A 3 -20.43 -1.91 5.43
CA LEU A 3 -18.99 -1.64 5.28
C LEU A 3 -18.23 -2.06 6.54
N ALA A 4 -17.20 -2.89 6.38
CA ALA A 4 -16.18 -3.13 7.39
C ALA A 4 -14.88 -2.38 7.04
N ILE A 5 -14.21 -1.85 8.06
CA ILE A 5 -12.91 -1.20 7.91
C ILE A 5 -11.86 -1.98 8.68
N ILE A 6 -10.72 -2.24 8.07
CA ILE A 6 -9.56 -2.91 8.67
C ILE A 6 -8.42 -1.91 8.76
N ILE A 7 -7.88 -1.73 9.97
CA ILE A 7 -6.80 -0.78 10.27
C ILE A 7 -5.63 -1.53 10.88
N PRO A 8 -4.55 -1.81 10.12
CA PRO A 8 -3.29 -2.25 10.70
C PRO A 8 -2.63 -1.05 11.40
N THR A 9 -2.10 -1.27 12.61
CA THR A 9 -1.40 -0.22 13.35
C THR A 9 -0.21 -0.79 14.14
N ARG A 10 0.76 0.08 14.47
CA ARG A 10 1.86 -0.27 15.35
C ARG A 10 2.50 0.97 15.99
N ASN A 11 2.50 1.04 17.33
CA ASN A 11 3.12 2.11 18.11
C ASN A 11 2.64 3.54 17.74
N ARG A 12 1.39 3.69 17.28
CA ARG A 12 0.83 4.95 16.76
C ARG A 12 -0.54 5.29 17.38
N LYS A 13 -0.67 5.10 18.69
CA LYS A 13 -1.93 5.31 19.45
C LYS A 13 -2.62 6.63 19.15
N VAL A 14 -1.87 7.73 19.08
CA VAL A 14 -2.44 9.07 18.86
C VAL A 14 -3.06 9.20 17.46
N LEU A 15 -2.38 8.70 16.43
CA LEU A 15 -2.89 8.70 15.06
C LEU A 15 -4.09 7.77 14.92
N LEU A 16 -3.98 6.55 15.45
CA LEU A 16 -5.09 5.60 15.48
C LEU A 16 -6.33 6.20 16.14
N LYS A 17 -6.18 6.83 17.32
CA LYS A 17 -7.30 7.48 18.00
C LYS A 17 -7.94 8.56 17.12
N LYS A 18 -7.13 9.44 16.52
CA LYS A 18 -7.61 10.50 15.63
C LYS A 18 -8.38 9.95 14.44
N LEU A 19 -7.88 8.87 13.81
CA LEU A 19 -8.57 8.20 12.72
C LEU A 19 -9.90 7.59 13.19
N VAL A 20 -9.89 6.82 14.28
CA VAL A 20 -11.08 6.15 14.80
C VAL A 20 -12.17 7.16 15.19
N ASP A 21 -11.81 8.25 15.89
CA ASP A 21 -12.75 9.32 16.23
C ASP A 21 -13.36 9.93 14.95
N ASN A 22 -12.56 10.22 13.94
CA ASN A 22 -13.03 10.71 12.65
C ASN A 22 -14.01 9.73 11.97
N LEU A 23 -13.69 8.43 11.99
CA LEU A 23 -14.54 7.40 11.39
C LEU A 23 -15.89 7.27 12.10
N LEU A 24 -15.90 7.30 13.41
CA LEU A 24 -17.14 7.15 14.21
C LEU A 24 -18.07 8.36 14.10
N VAL A 25 -17.51 9.56 13.98
CA VAL A 25 -18.29 10.81 13.90
C VAL A 25 -18.82 11.02 12.46
N ASN A 26 -17.97 10.87 11.46
CA ASN A 26 -18.28 11.33 10.10
C ASN A 26 -18.88 10.24 9.20
N PHE A 27 -18.81 8.95 9.57
CA PHE A 27 -19.19 7.86 8.67
C PHE A 27 -20.18 6.89 9.33
N LYS A 28 -21.45 7.29 9.39
CA LYS A 28 -22.54 6.47 9.99
C LYS A 28 -22.74 5.11 9.31
N GLN A 29 -22.35 5.00 8.03
CA GLN A 29 -22.44 3.78 7.20
C GLN A 29 -21.44 2.68 7.58
N ILE A 30 -20.47 2.96 8.46
CA ILE A 30 -19.53 1.96 8.95
C ILE A 30 -20.22 1.10 9.99
N ASP A 31 -20.22 -0.22 9.75
CA ASP A 31 -20.86 -1.19 10.65
C ASP A 31 -19.84 -1.95 11.50
N GLN A 32 -18.59 -2.01 11.06
CA GLN A 32 -17.53 -2.73 11.74
C GLN A 32 -16.18 -2.04 11.50
N ILE A 33 -15.41 -1.86 12.57
CA ILE A 33 -14.01 -1.38 12.52
C ILE A 33 -13.17 -2.47 13.19
N ILE A 34 -12.21 -3.02 12.46
CA ILE A 34 -11.30 -4.06 12.94
C ILE A 34 -9.91 -3.43 13.02
N ILE A 35 -9.41 -3.27 14.23
CA ILE A 35 -8.09 -2.74 14.50
C ILE A 35 -7.17 -3.92 14.79
N VAL A 36 -6.14 -4.11 13.97
CA VAL A 36 -5.12 -5.13 14.21
C VAL A 36 -3.84 -4.42 14.59
N ASP A 37 -3.49 -4.50 15.87
CA ASP A 37 -2.37 -3.79 16.46
C ASP A 37 -1.19 -4.73 16.70
N SER A 38 -0.01 -4.39 16.19
CA SER A 38 1.25 -5.09 16.46
C SER A 38 2.22 -4.25 17.29
N SER A 39 1.71 -3.33 18.10
CA SER A 39 2.49 -2.52 19.04
C SER A 39 3.22 -3.39 20.06
N ASP A 40 4.35 -2.89 20.54
CA ASP A 40 5.16 -3.59 21.55
C ASP A 40 4.40 -3.72 22.90
N LYS A 41 3.45 -2.78 23.15
CA LYS A 41 2.47 -2.85 24.27
C LYS A 41 1.07 -2.76 23.71
N ALA A 42 0.20 -3.71 24.06
CA ALA A 42 -1.19 -3.73 23.64
C ALA A 42 -1.99 -2.55 24.22
N GLU A 43 -2.84 -1.93 23.40
CA GLU A 43 -3.70 -0.80 23.79
C GLU A 43 -5.13 -1.21 24.15
N SER A 44 -5.34 -2.47 24.48
CA SER A 44 -6.68 -3.08 24.70
C SER A 44 -7.58 -2.36 25.72
N LYS A 45 -6.98 -1.60 26.66
CA LYS A 45 -7.70 -0.81 27.68
C LYS A 45 -7.99 0.64 27.27
N ALA A 46 -7.67 1.05 26.04
CA ALA A 46 -7.91 2.42 25.62
C ALA A 46 -9.40 2.70 25.45
N ARG A 47 -9.90 3.76 26.10
CA ARG A 47 -11.33 4.10 26.15
C ARG A 47 -12.00 4.22 24.76
N PHE A 48 -11.28 4.71 23.74
CA PHE A 48 -11.83 4.84 22.40
C PHE A 48 -12.11 3.49 21.71
N LEU A 49 -11.56 2.39 22.23
CA LEU A 49 -11.78 1.03 21.73
C LEU A 49 -13.05 0.37 22.28
N THR A 50 -13.76 0.98 23.23
CA THR A 50 -14.95 0.39 23.88
C THR A 50 -16.23 0.50 23.03
N ASN A 51 -16.18 1.14 21.86
CA ASN A 51 -17.33 1.26 20.97
C ASN A 51 -17.70 -0.11 20.39
N LYS A 52 -19.00 -0.46 20.43
CA LYS A 52 -19.53 -1.75 19.96
C LYS A 52 -19.26 -2.07 18.47
N LYS A 53 -18.92 -1.08 17.67
CA LYS A 53 -18.52 -1.27 16.27
C LYS A 53 -17.05 -1.70 16.13
N ILE A 54 -16.24 -1.56 17.18
CA ILE A 54 -14.81 -1.79 17.15
C ILE A 54 -14.49 -3.19 17.66
N LEU A 55 -13.70 -3.92 16.88
CA LEU A 55 -12.99 -5.12 17.29
C LEU A 55 -11.50 -4.80 17.32
N TYR A 56 -10.89 -4.94 18.50
CA TYR A 56 -9.44 -4.77 18.66
C TYR A 56 -8.77 -6.13 18.81
N VAL A 57 -7.76 -6.37 17.98
CA VAL A 57 -6.96 -7.60 17.97
C VAL A 57 -5.50 -7.22 18.11
N HIS A 58 -4.81 -7.77 19.10
CA HIS A 58 -3.37 -7.62 19.23
C HIS A 58 -2.65 -8.79 18.56
N SER A 59 -1.70 -8.48 17.68
CA SER A 59 -0.88 -9.45 16.96
C SER A 59 0.60 -9.33 17.35
N LYS A 60 1.27 -10.45 17.59
CA LYS A 60 2.71 -10.49 17.82
C LYS A 60 3.51 -10.29 16.52
N ILE A 61 2.87 -10.45 15.35
CA ILE A 61 3.53 -10.41 14.04
C ILE A 61 3.54 -8.97 13.53
N LYS A 62 4.73 -8.43 13.34
CA LYS A 62 4.98 -7.04 12.91
C LYS A 62 4.99 -6.94 11.38
N SER A 63 3.84 -7.14 10.74
CA SER A 63 3.67 -7.07 9.29
C SER A 63 2.30 -6.50 8.92
N ALA A 64 2.26 -5.42 8.17
CA ALA A 64 1.00 -4.80 7.72
C ALA A 64 0.19 -5.76 6.83
N ALA A 65 0.84 -6.55 5.99
CA ALA A 65 0.19 -7.57 5.15
C ALA A 65 -0.52 -8.63 6.01
N ILE A 66 0.18 -9.19 7.02
CA ILE A 66 -0.39 -10.19 7.94
C ILE A 66 -1.48 -9.58 8.81
N GLN A 67 -1.31 -8.34 9.29
CA GLN A 67 -2.34 -7.65 10.04
C GLN A 67 -3.63 -7.46 9.22
N ARG A 68 -3.53 -7.14 7.93
CA ARG A 68 -4.71 -7.06 7.04
C ARG A 68 -5.36 -8.43 6.84
N ASN A 69 -4.59 -9.51 6.72
CA ASN A 69 -5.14 -10.87 6.66
C ASN A 69 -5.87 -11.27 7.95
N ILE A 70 -5.28 -10.98 9.11
CA ILE A 70 -5.94 -11.17 10.41
C ILE A 70 -7.24 -10.36 10.43
N GLY A 71 -7.22 -9.10 9.99
CA GLY A 71 -8.42 -8.29 9.91
C GLY A 71 -9.49 -8.89 9.00
N LEU A 72 -9.11 -9.43 7.83
CA LEU A 72 -10.04 -10.09 6.92
C LEU A 72 -10.75 -11.30 7.55
N SER A 73 -10.06 -12.09 8.38
CA SER A 73 -10.67 -13.25 9.04
C SER A 73 -11.74 -12.88 10.08
N PHE A 74 -11.77 -11.64 10.54
CA PHE A 74 -12.79 -11.12 11.47
C PHE A 74 -13.91 -10.32 10.80
N VAL A 75 -13.90 -10.20 9.48
CA VAL A 75 -14.98 -9.54 8.75
C VAL A 75 -16.25 -10.40 8.84
N ARG A 76 -17.34 -9.83 9.31
CA ARG A 76 -18.62 -10.55 9.43
C ARG A 76 -19.13 -10.95 8.04
N PRO A 77 -19.68 -12.18 7.86
CA PRO A 77 -20.05 -12.73 6.54
C PRO A 77 -21.04 -11.88 5.73
N ASN A 78 -21.91 -11.12 6.41
CA ASN A 78 -22.92 -10.28 5.79
C ASN A 78 -22.38 -8.91 5.31
N ARG A 79 -21.10 -8.66 5.35
CA ARG A 79 -20.50 -7.43 4.81
C ARG A 79 -20.39 -7.51 3.29
N LYS A 80 -20.82 -6.43 2.63
CA LYS A 80 -20.72 -6.32 1.16
C LYS A 80 -19.41 -5.65 0.75
N TYR A 81 -18.89 -4.76 1.59
CA TYR A 81 -17.70 -3.97 1.30
C TYR A 81 -16.70 -4.05 2.45
N VAL A 82 -15.44 -4.10 2.08
CA VAL A 82 -14.31 -4.00 3.00
C VAL A 82 -13.42 -2.86 2.55
N ALA A 83 -13.01 -2.02 3.48
CA ALA A 83 -11.97 -1.02 3.25
C ALA A 83 -10.75 -1.32 4.11
N PHE A 84 -9.56 -1.20 3.55
CA PHE A 84 -8.36 -1.06 4.34
C PHE A 84 -8.08 0.43 4.54
N LEU A 85 -7.51 0.81 5.67
CA LEU A 85 -7.02 2.16 5.93
C LEU A 85 -5.73 2.08 6.74
N ASP A 86 -4.76 2.90 6.39
CA ASP A 86 -3.59 3.12 7.22
C ASP A 86 -3.96 4.02 8.42
N ASP A 87 -3.23 3.90 9.52
CA ASP A 87 -3.55 4.59 10.78
C ASP A 87 -3.20 6.09 10.76
N ASP A 88 -2.51 6.56 9.72
CA ASP A 88 -2.07 7.95 9.52
C ASP A 88 -2.77 8.66 8.35
N VAL A 89 -4.00 8.27 8.04
CA VAL A 89 -4.82 8.89 6.99
C VAL A 89 -6.04 9.63 7.55
N ILE A 90 -6.52 10.61 6.80
CA ILE A 90 -7.78 11.32 7.10
C ILE A 90 -8.64 11.31 5.84
N PRO A 91 -9.65 10.43 5.76
CA PRO A 91 -10.59 10.41 4.65
C PRO A 91 -11.53 11.64 4.69
N PRO A 92 -11.84 12.26 3.55
CA PRO A 92 -12.88 13.28 3.46
C PRO A 92 -14.26 12.65 3.72
N SER A 93 -15.24 13.45 4.17
CA SER A 93 -16.57 12.98 4.62
C SER A 93 -17.35 12.16 3.57
N ASN A 94 -17.11 12.41 2.29
CA ASN A 94 -17.73 11.68 1.17
C ASN A 94 -16.92 10.46 0.70
N TYR A 95 -15.78 10.12 1.34
CA TYR A 95 -14.83 9.13 0.83
C TYR A 95 -15.49 7.77 0.55
N PHE A 96 -16.11 7.17 1.54
CA PHE A 96 -16.71 5.84 1.37
C PHE A 96 -17.99 5.86 0.53
N THR A 97 -18.79 6.92 0.64
CA THR A 97 -20.03 7.07 -0.15
C THR A 97 -19.72 7.10 -1.64
N ASP A 98 -18.78 7.94 -2.02
CA ASP A 98 -18.36 8.12 -3.40
C ASP A 98 -17.69 6.86 -3.98
N LEU A 99 -16.81 6.23 -3.19
CA LEU A 99 -16.14 5.01 -3.62
C LEU A 99 -17.11 3.84 -3.77
N ILE A 100 -18.06 3.66 -2.85
CA ILE A 100 -19.05 2.59 -2.96
C ILE A 100 -20.00 2.84 -4.14
N ALA A 101 -20.38 4.09 -4.41
CA ALA A 101 -21.16 4.44 -5.60
C ALA A 101 -20.40 4.09 -6.88
N LEU A 102 -19.10 4.43 -6.95
CA LEU A 102 -18.24 4.09 -8.07
C LEU A 102 -18.08 2.57 -8.24
N LEU A 103 -17.86 1.85 -7.13
CA LEU A 103 -17.71 0.39 -7.14
C LEU A 103 -18.96 -0.29 -7.70
N LYS A 104 -20.14 0.17 -7.30
CA LYS A 104 -21.43 -0.33 -7.83
C LYS A 104 -21.61 -0.01 -9.31
N SER A 105 -21.44 1.25 -9.70
CA SER A 105 -21.68 1.71 -11.08
C SER A 105 -20.78 1.04 -12.10
N LYS A 106 -19.52 0.76 -11.71
CA LYS A 106 -18.54 0.08 -12.57
C LYS A 106 -18.51 -1.44 -12.40
N LYS A 107 -19.29 -2.02 -11.47
CA LYS A 107 -19.22 -3.44 -11.07
C LYS A 107 -17.77 -3.86 -10.77
N ALA A 108 -17.01 -2.93 -10.18
CA ALA A 108 -15.58 -3.06 -9.94
C ALA A 108 -15.27 -4.10 -8.86
N ALA A 109 -14.03 -4.60 -8.81
CA ALA A 109 -13.56 -5.40 -7.69
C ALA A 109 -12.99 -4.53 -6.57
N GLY A 110 -12.42 -3.37 -6.91
CA GLY A 110 -11.90 -2.42 -5.94
C GLY A 110 -11.82 -1.01 -6.51
N VAL A 111 -11.87 -0.04 -5.61
CA VAL A 111 -11.80 1.38 -5.93
C VAL A 111 -11.04 2.16 -4.85
N SER A 112 -10.34 3.22 -5.23
CA SER A 112 -9.72 4.14 -4.26
C SER A 112 -9.81 5.60 -4.70
N GLY A 113 -9.51 6.51 -3.78
CA GLY A 113 -9.10 7.87 -4.10
C GLY A 113 -7.59 7.94 -4.35
N VAL A 114 -7.06 9.15 -4.32
CA VAL A 114 -5.62 9.45 -4.39
C VAL A 114 -5.16 9.92 -3.01
N ALA A 115 -4.04 9.36 -2.51
CA ALA A 115 -3.43 9.83 -1.26
C ALA A 115 -2.47 10.98 -1.54
N GLU A 116 -2.59 12.06 -0.76
CA GLU A 116 -1.68 13.20 -0.81
C GLU A 116 -1.21 13.59 0.60
N ASN A 117 0.08 13.89 0.70
CA ASN A 117 0.62 14.50 1.90
C ASN A 117 0.49 16.03 1.80
N PRO A 118 -0.31 16.67 2.65
CA PRO A 118 -0.51 18.12 2.60
C PRO A 118 0.76 18.91 2.96
N ASN A 119 1.74 18.28 3.61
CA ASN A 119 2.99 18.91 4.04
C ASN A 119 4.11 18.80 2.99
N ILE A 120 3.92 18.01 1.95
CA ILE A 120 4.89 17.92 0.85
C ILE A 120 4.48 18.92 -0.22
N HIS A 121 5.12 20.08 -0.22
CA HIS A 121 5.05 20.97 -1.37
C HIS A 121 5.58 20.21 -2.61
N LYS A 122 4.79 20.17 -3.69
CA LYS A 122 5.20 19.57 -4.97
C LYS A 122 6.54 20.20 -5.37
N SER A 123 7.63 19.51 -5.07
CA SER A 123 8.96 20.06 -5.24
C SER A 123 9.40 19.92 -6.69
N LYS A 124 10.04 21.00 -7.15
CA LYS A 124 11.04 21.12 -8.22
C LYS A 124 10.75 20.30 -9.49
N LYS A 125 10.71 21.01 -10.61
CA LYS A 125 10.79 20.44 -11.96
C LYS A 125 11.88 19.38 -11.98
N THR A 126 11.48 18.12 -12.09
CA THR A 126 12.41 17.00 -12.27
C THR A 126 13.16 17.27 -13.57
N ILE A 127 14.47 17.17 -13.55
CA ILE A 127 15.30 17.40 -14.76
C ILE A 127 14.89 16.34 -15.78
N LYS A 128 14.56 16.73 -17.00
CA LYS A 128 14.15 15.81 -18.10
C LYS A 128 15.08 14.61 -18.27
N ALA A 129 16.39 14.83 -18.11
CA ALA A 129 17.38 13.76 -18.14
C ALA A 129 17.15 12.69 -17.06
N PHE A 130 16.74 13.09 -15.85
CA PHE A 130 16.44 12.15 -14.77
C PHE A 130 15.14 11.36 -15.02
N GLU A 131 14.15 11.98 -15.64
CA GLU A 131 12.93 11.27 -16.06
C GLU A 131 13.24 10.22 -17.14
N SER A 132 14.06 10.59 -18.15
CA SER A 132 14.50 9.67 -19.20
C SER A 132 15.30 8.51 -18.63
N TYR A 133 16.23 8.77 -17.71
CA TYR A 133 16.96 7.75 -16.96
C TYR A 133 16.00 6.76 -16.26
N ARG A 134 15.03 7.27 -15.52
CA ARG A 134 14.07 6.43 -14.79
C ARG A 134 13.26 5.53 -15.73
N LYS A 135 12.82 6.06 -16.87
CA LYS A 135 12.08 5.28 -17.88
C LYS A 135 12.95 4.23 -18.54
N PHE A 136 14.19 4.57 -18.90
CA PHE A 136 15.16 3.65 -19.50
C PHE A 136 15.40 2.42 -18.60
N PHE A 137 15.47 2.62 -17.29
CA PHE A 137 15.65 1.55 -16.32
C PHE A 137 14.35 0.96 -15.76
N PHE A 138 13.21 1.17 -16.41
CA PHE A 138 11.90 0.68 -15.93
C PHE A 138 11.58 1.03 -14.46
N LEU A 139 12.08 2.19 -14.01
CA LEU A 139 11.81 2.80 -12.71
C LEU A 139 10.62 3.77 -12.78
N ASP A 140 10.15 4.10 -13.99
CA ASP A 140 9.06 5.03 -14.25
C ASP A 140 8.41 4.75 -15.62
N SER A 141 7.22 5.38 -15.85
CA SER A 141 6.49 5.33 -17.12
C SER A 141 5.63 6.59 -17.28
N ASN A 142 5.29 6.93 -18.53
CA ASN A 142 4.32 7.98 -18.81
C ASN A 142 2.87 7.56 -18.50
N LYS A 143 2.62 6.26 -18.36
CA LYS A 143 1.28 5.72 -18.12
C LYS A 143 1.04 5.53 -16.63
N GLU A 144 0.19 6.37 -16.04
CA GLU A 144 -0.22 6.28 -14.64
C GLU A 144 -1.02 5.00 -14.33
N GLY A 145 -0.98 4.53 -13.10
CA GLY A 145 -1.80 3.41 -12.61
C GLY A 145 -1.44 2.04 -13.15
N VAL A 146 -0.33 1.91 -13.87
CA VAL A 146 0.21 0.61 -14.32
C VAL A 146 1.18 0.04 -13.31
N VAL A 147 1.40 -1.27 -13.41
CA VAL A 147 2.49 -1.98 -12.75
C VAL A 147 3.40 -2.53 -13.86
N LEU A 148 4.66 -2.14 -13.83
CA LEU A 148 5.65 -2.55 -14.82
C LEU A 148 6.12 -3.98 -14.58
N ASN A 149 6.63 -4.63 -15.60
CA ASN A 149 7.24 -5.96 -15.48
C ASN A 149 8.44 -6.02 -14.51
N SER A 150 9.02 -4.86 -14.20
CA SER A 150 10.02 -4.70 -13.15
C SER A 150 9.48 -4.79 -11.72
N GLY A 151 8.16 -4.89 -11.53
CA GLY A 151 7.49 -4.82 -10.24
C GLY A 151 7.27 -3.39 -9.73
N VAL A 152 7.64 -2.37 -10.49
CA VAL A 152 7.43 -0.96 -10.12
C VAL A 152 6.01 -0.54 -10.47
N ASN A 153 5.31 0.02 -9.50
CA ASN A 153 4.00 0.63 -9.68
C ASN A 153 4.13 2.14 -9.97
N ILE A 154 3.38 2.62 -10.95
CA ILE A 154 3.39 4.03 -11.36
C ILE A 154 2.27 4.77 -10.64
N PRO A 155 2.59 5.80 -9.85
CA PRO A 155 1.61 6.56 -9.08
C PRO A 155 0.54 7.20 -9.97
N ILE A 156 -0.67 7.32 -9.41
CA ILE A 156 -1.80 8.02 -10.00
C ILE A 156 -1.87 9.41 -9.37
N LYS A 157 -1.88 10.43 -10.20
CA LYS A 157 -1.95 11.83 -9.76
C LYS A 157 -3.39 12.27 -9.64
N ASN A 158 -3.65 13.19 -8.71
CA ASN A 158 -4.92 13.90 -8.65
C ASN A 158 -5.13 14.77 -9.90
N ILE A 159 -6.37 15.08 -10.18
CA ILE A 159 -6.75 16.02 -11.22
C ILE A 159 -7.87 16.93 -10.72
N SER A 160 -7.84 18.20 -11.17
CA SER A 160 -8.91 19.19 -10.94
C SER A 160 -9.88 19.31 -12.11
N LYS A 161 -9.50 18.89 -13.31
CA LYS A 161 -10.29 18.98 -14.54
C LYS A 161 -10.25 17.67 -15.33
N GLY A 162 -11.27 17.41 -16.16
CA GLY A 162 -11.37 16.21 -16.98
C GLY A 162 -12.07 15.04 -16.27
N ASN A 163 -12.01 13.84 -16.88
CA ASN A 163 -12.63 12.65 -16.31
C ASN A 163 -11.91 12.20 -15.03
N PRO A 164 -12.56 12.26 -13.85
CA PRO A 164 -11.93 11.91 -12.61
C PRO A 164 -11.78 10.39 -12.39
N ILE A 165 -12.44 9.56 -13.21
CA ILE A 165 -12.43 8.11 -13.04
C ILE A 165 -11.44 7.49 -14.02
N MET A 166 -10.49 6.73 -13.48
CA MET A 166 -9.46 6.03 -14.24
C MET A 166 -9.43 4.55 -13.88
N GLU A 167 -9.42 3.66 -14.89
CA GLU A 167 -9.12 2.24 -14.72
C GLU A 167 -7.62 2.08 -14.48
N CYS A 168 -7.23 1.20 -13.56
CA CYS A 168 -5.84 1.00 -13.14
C CYS A 168 -5.52 -0.46 -12.83
N ARG A 169 -4.25 -0.76 -12.61
CA ARG A 169 -3.76 -2.10 -12.27
C ARG A 169 -3.52 -2.29 -10.78
N TRP A 170 -3.50 -1.23 -10.00
CA TRP A 170 -3.24 -1.26 -8.56
C TRP A 170 -3.96 -0.12 -7.84
N LEU A 171 -4.25 -0.33 -6.58
CA LEU A 171 -4.85 0.65 -5.66
C LEU A 171 -3.94 0.86 -4.46
N ILE A 172 -4.03 2.03 -3.86
CA ILE A 172 -3.35 2.35 -2.60
C ILE A 172 -3.90 1.51 -1.45
N GLY A 173 -3.13 1.36 -0.37
CA GLY A 173 -3.52 0.63 0.85
C GLY A 173 -4.82 1.11 1.52
N CYS A 174 -5.41 2.23 1.04
CA CYS A 174 -6.64 2.84 1.55
C CYS A 174 -7.81 2.70 0.55
N ALA A 175 -8.02 1.51 0.01
CA ALA A 175 -9.05 1.21 -0.99
C ALA A 175 -10.29 0.55 -0.38
N VAL A 176 -11.42 0.67 -1.10
CA VAL A 176 -12.67 -0.05 -0.84
C VAL A 176 -12.83 -1.18 -1.85
N TRP A 177 -13.18 -2.36 -1.36
CA TRP A 177 -13.25 -3.59 -2.13
C TRP A 177 -14.63 -4.22 -2.05
N ASP A 178 -15.04 -4.90 -3.11
CA ASP A 178 -16.17 -5.83 -3.09
C ASP A 178 -15.76 -7.08 -2.32
N TYR A 179 -16.36 -7.28 -1.13
CA TYR A 179 -15.94 -8.35 -0.23
C TYR A 179 -16.13 -9.76 -0.85
N GLN A 180 -17.17 -9.97 -1.65
CA GLN A 180 -17.39 -11.26 -2.31
C GLN A 180 -16.27 -11.63 -3.28
N LYS A 181 -15.64 -10.61 -3.89
CA LYS A 181 -14.54 -10.81 -4.83
C LYS A 181 -13.18 -10.99 -4.17
N ILE A 182 -13.04 -10.60 -2.89
CA ILE A 182 -11.74 -10.62 -2.21
C ILE A 182 -11.66 -11.55 -1.00
N ASN A 183 -12.76 -12.11 -0.50
CA ASN A 183 -12.82 -12.86 0.76
C ASN A 183 -11.94 -14.13 0.77
N HIS A 184 -11.57 -14.64 -0.39
CA HIS A 184 -10.67 -15.78 -0.58
C HIS A 184 -9.24 -15.36 -0.95
N ILE A 185 -8.96 -14.04 -1.07
CA ILE A 185 -7.66 -13.52 -1.46
C ILE A 185 -6.95 -12.97 -0.23
N GLN A 186 -5.69 -13.36 -0.05
CA GLN A 186 -4.87 -12.88 1.05
C GLN A 186 -3.72 -12.01 0.56
N PHE A 187 -3.32 -11.05 1.39
CA PHE A 187 -2.04 -10.37 1.25
C PHE A 187 -0.92 -11.39 1.40
N ASP A 188 0.12 -11.22 0.64
CA ASP A 188 1.25 -12.14 0.64
C ASP A 188 2.06 -12.00 1.94
N SER A 189 2.15 -13.08 2.73
CA SER A 189 2.83 -13.08 4.02
C SER A 189 4.35 -12.89 3.93
N ARG A 190 4.94 -13.06 2.74
CA ARG A 190 6.35 -12.77 2.47
C ARG A 190 6.68 -11.27 2.60
N PHE A 191 5.66 -10.39 2.54
CA PHE A 191 5.81 -8.97 2.83
C PHE A 191 5.78 -8.74 4.33
N TYR A 192 6.92 -8.56 4.96
CA TYR A 192 7.03 -8.29 6.40
C TYR A 192 7.38 -6.82 6.71
N GLY A 193 7.20 -6.42 7.97
CA GLY A 193 7.43 -5.05 8.43
C GLY A 193 6.40 -4.09 7.86
N GLN A 194 6.86 -2.99 7.29
CA GLN A 194 5.99 -2.01 6.60
C GLN A 194 5.40 -2.53 5.28
N SER A 195 5.83 -3.70 4.83
CA SER A 195 5.22 -4.42 3.70
C SER A 195 5.15 -3.59 2.41
N LEU A 196 6.21 -2.88 2.03
CA LEU A 196 6.25 -2.02 0.84
C LEU A 196 5.80 -2.75 -0.43
N GLY A 197 4.65 -2.35 -1.01
CA GLY A 197 4.10 -2.90 -2.26
C GLY A 197 3.18 -4.10 -2.08
N GLU A 198 2.78 -4.46 -0.86
CA GLU A 198 1.78 -5.50 -0.60
C GLU A 198 0.42 -5.18 -1.19
N ASP A 199 0.05 -3.89 -1.20
CA ASP A 199 -1.16 -3.36 -1.82
C ASP A 199 -1.15 -3.52 -3.34
N VAL A 200 0.01 -3.35 -3.96
CA VAL A 200 0.22 -3.57 -5.39
C VAL A 200 0.02 -5.04 -5.73
N LEU A 201 0.67 -5.95 -5.00
CA LEU A 201 0.53 -7.38 -5.24
C LEU A 201 -0.91 -7.87 -4.97
N PHE A 202 -1.53 -7.41 -3.90
CA PHE A 202 -2.93 -7.70 -3.60
C PHE A 202 -3.84 -7.22 -4.73
N SER A 203 -3.64 -6.01 -5.23
CA SER A 203 -4.39 -5.45 -6.35
C SER A 203 -4.26 -6.29 -7.63
N LEU A 204 -3.05 -6.76 -7.95
CA LEU A 204 -2.81 -7.65 -9.09
C LEU A 204 -3.57 -8.97 -8.96
N LYS A 205 -3.57 -9.58 -7.78
CA LYS A 205 -4.36 -10.80 -7.51
C LYS A 205 -5.86 -10.54 -7.68
N VAL A 206 -6.37 -9.45 -7.09
CA VAL A 206 -7.79 -9.08 -7.18
C VAL A 206 -8.21 -8.71 -8.61
N SER A 207 -7.32 -8.11 -9.40
CA SER A 207 -7.63 -7.71 -10.78
C SER A 207 -8.00 -8.89 -11.70
N LYS A 208 -7.73 -10.13 -11.29
CA LYS A 208 -8.18 -11.37 -11.97
C LYS A 208 -9.69 -11.60 -11.80
N TYR A 209 -10.32 -10.99 -10.78
CA TYR A 209 -11.73 -11.14 -10.44
C TYR A 209 -12.58 -9.92 -10.76
N GLY A 210 -11.98 -8.85 -11.30
CA GLY A 210 -12.67 -7.66 -11.77
C GLY A 210 -11.79 -6.43 -11.87
N LYS A 211 -12.31 -5.42 -12.56
CA LYS A 211 -11.59 -4.17 -12.82
C LYS A 211 -11.39 -3.35 -11.54
N LEU A 212 -10.32 -2.56 -11.54
CA LEU A 212 -9.97 -1.61 -10.48
C LEU A 212 -10.07 -0.18 -11.03
N PHE A 213 -10.58 0.75 -10.21
CA PHE A 213 -10.70 2.16 -10.60
C PHE A 213 -10.23 3.10 -9.51
N VAL A 214 -9.70 4.24 -9.92
CA VAL A 214 -9.35 5.36 -9.02
C VAL A 214 -10.23 6.56 -9.34
N LYS A 215 -10.79 7.19 -8.30
CA LYS A 215 -11.46 8.49 -8.39
C LYS A 215 -10.41 9.58 -8.07
N ARG A 216 -9.83 10.16 -9.13
CA ARG A 216 -8.66 11.04 -9.08
C ARG A 216 -8.88 12.39 -8.39
N ASN A 217 -10.11 12.86 -8.31
CA ASN A 217 -10.49 14.07 -7.57
C ASN A 217 -10.96 13.82 -6.14
N LEU A 218 -10.90 12.60 -5.66
CA LEU A 218 -11.19 12.22 -4.28
C LEU A 218 -9.88 12.05 -3.51
N ILE A 219 -9.52 13.06 -2.72
CA ILE A 219 -8.21 13.15 -2.08
C ILE A 219 -8.29 12.68 -0.64
N LEU A 220 -7.48 11.69 -0.30
CA LEU A 220 -7.23 11.20 1.04
C LEU A 220 -5.98 11.90 1.59
N LYS A 221 -6.10 12.59 2.72
CA LYS A 221 -4.93 13.19 3.37
C LYS A 221 -4.11 12.12 4.07
N HIS A 222 -2.84 11.97 3.70
CA HIS A 222 -1.90 11.03 4.30
C HIS A 222 -0.85 11.80 5.09
N LEU A 223 -0.83 11.64 6.41
CA LEU A 223 0.02 12.44 7.33
C LEU A 223 1.49 11.98 7.32
N GLU A 224 1.75 10.81 6.74
CA GLU A 224 3.08 10.22 6.58
C GLU A 224 3.92 10.22 7.87
N SER A 225 3.41 9.53 8.89
CA SER A 225 4.13 9.42 10.17
C SER A 225 5.56 8.90 9.99
N PRO A 226 6.57 9.52 10.61
CA PRO A 226 7.94 9.01 10.62
C PRO A 226 8.10 7.75 11.49
N ILE A 227 7.17 7.53 12.44
CA ILE A 227 7.21 6.40 13.36
C ILE A 227 7.01 5.09 12.60
N GLY A 228 7.90 4.13 12.83
CA GLY A 228 7.82 2.79 12.23
C GLY A 228 8.37 2.71 10.80
N ARG A 229 8.87 3.79 10.20
CA ARG A 229 9.51 3.72 8.88
C ARG A 229 10.79 2.88 8.92
N PRO A 230 11.07 2.12 7.85
CA PRO A 230 12.27 1.29 7.80
C PRO A 230 13.52 2.17 7.71
N SER A 231 14.62 1.70 8.28
CA SER A 231 15.92 2.30 8.04
C SER A 231 16.29 2.25 6.54
N TYR A 232 17.23 3.07 6.11
CA TYR A 232 17.67 3.15 4.72
C TYR A 232 18.09 1.78 4.16
N LEU A 233 18.84 0.98 4.93
CA LEU A 233 19.20 -0.39 4.59
C LEU A 233 17.96 -1.28 4.41
N LYS A 234 17.07 -1.30 5.40
CA LYS A 234 15.83 -2.10 5.34
C LYS A 234 14.94 -1.72 4.16
N HIS A 235 14.85 -0.41 3.85
CA HIS A 235 14.10 0.08 2.69
C HIS A 235 14.63 -0.52 1.37
N HIS A 236 15.96 -0.50 1.14
CA HIS A 236 16.56 -1.04 -0.09
C HIS A 236 16.46 -2.57 -0.15
N ARG A 237 16.58 -3.27 0.99
CA ARG A 237 16.34 -4.71 1.08
C ARG A 237 14.92 -5.07 0.67
N MET A 238 13.91 -4.38 1.22
CA MET A 238 12.51 -4.57 0.83
C MET A 238 12.25 -4.15 -0.63
N TRP A 239 12.90 -3.08 -1.10
CA TRP A 239 12.78 -2.66 -2.49
C TRP A 239 13.09 -3.80 -3.46
N VAL A 240 14.24 -4.45 -3.32
CA VAL A 240 14.67 -5.55 -4.18
C VAL A 240 13.73 -6.75 -4.04
N ARG A 241 13.58 -7.25 -2.82
CA ARG A 241 12.81 -8.47 -2.54
C ARG A 241 11.34 -8.35 -2.96
N ASN A 242 10.66 -7.30 -2.54
CA ASN A 242 9.22 -7.19 -2.75
C ASN A 242 8.88 -6.97 -4.24
N ARG A 243 9.73 -6.27 -4.99
CA ARG A 243 9.56 -6.14 -6.45
C ARG A 243 9.78 -7.43 -7.21
N TYR A 244 10.60 -8.32 -6.68
CA TYR A 244 10.72 -9.66 -7.24
C TYR A 244 9.37 -10.38 -7.21
N TYR A 245 8.67 -10.38 -6.07
CA TYR A 245 7.36 -11.05 -5.94
C TYR A 245 6.28 -10.41 -6.82
N ILE A 246 6.29 -9.06 -6.94
CA ILE A 246 5.37 -8.37 -7.84
C ILE A 246 5.68 -8.73 -9.31
N SER A 247 6.95 -8.74 -9.71
CA SER A 247 7.39 -9.14 -11.05
C SER A 247 7.05 -10.62 -11.33
N GLU A 248 7.17 -11.48 -10.34
CA GLU A 248 6.80 -12.89 -10.41
C GLU A 248 5.30 -13.10 -10.63
N GLU A 249 4.43 -12.35 -9.94
CA GLU A 249 2.97 -12.38 -10.17
C GLU A 249 2.61 -11.98 -11.61
N ILE A 250 3.37 -11.06 -12.23
CA ILE A 250 3.12 -10.58 -13.59
C ILE A 250 3.67 -11.54 -14.63
N LEU A 251 4.89 -12.04 -14.44
CA LEU A 251 5.68 -12.77 -15.46
C LEU A 251 5.66 -14.27 -15.26
N GLY A 252 5.28 -14.77 -14.06
CA GLY A 252 5.40 -16.18 -13.71
C GLY A 252 6.86 -16.68 -13.79
N SER A 253 7.06 -17.81 -14.46
CA SER A 253 8.39 -18.42 -14.65
C SER A 253 9.28 -17.74 -15.69
N ARG A 254 8.75 -16.76 -16.44
CA ARG A 254 9.52 -16.06 -17.49
C ARG A 254 10.73 -15.34 -16.93
N LEU A 255 11.75 -15.16 -17.78
CA LEU A 255 12.95 -14.41 -17.41
C LEU A 255 12.60 -12.98 -16.95
N LYS A 256 13.04 -12.62 -15.76
CA LYS A 256 12.73 -11.32 -15.13
C LYS A 256 13.76 -10.24 -15.51
N PHE A 257 14.09 -10.12 -16.81
CA PHE A 257 15.04 -9.12 -17.30
C PHE A 257 14.70 -7.71 -16.81
N SER A 258 13.43 -7.29 -16.95
CA SER A 258 12.97 -5.96 -16.51
C SER A 258 13.22 -5.69 -15.04
N TYR A 259 13.09 -6.71 -14.18
CA TYR A 259 13.37 -6.61 -12.76
C TYR A 259 14.85 -6.39 -12.50
N HIS A 260 15.74 -7.18 -13.14
CA HIS A 260 17.19 -7.04 -12.98
C HIS A 260 17.69 -5.70 -13.51
N TRP A 261 17.19 -5.28 -14.68
CA TRP A 261 17.52 -3.98 -15.28
C TRP A 261 17.08 -2.80 -14.41
N CYS A 262 15.89 -2.88 -13.82
CA CYS A 262 15.40 -1.90 -12.86
C CYS A 262 16.30 -1.80 -11.62
N ASN A 263 16.72 -2.93 -11.06
CA ASN A 263 17.61 -2.94 -9.89
C ASN A 263 19.01 -2.42 -10.24
N PHE A 264 19.51 -2.68 -11.44
CA PHE A 264 20.76 -2.10 -11.92
C PHE A 264 20.66 -0.57 -11.99
N GLY A 265 19.59 -0.04 -12.60
CA GLY A 265 19.34 1.40 -12.59
C GLY A 265 19.21 1.96 -11.17
N LYS A 266 18.52 1.26 -10.26
CA LYS A 266 18.43 1.67 -8.86
C LYS A 266 19.81 1.72 -8.19
N PHE A 267 20.67 0.75 -8.44
CA PHE A 267 22.05 0.73 -7.94
C PHE A 267 22.86 1.92 -8.46
N LEU A 268 22.81 2.21 -9.77
CA LEU A 268 23.47 3.39 -10.32
C LEU A 268 22.99 4.70 -9.66
N SER A 269 21.70 4.81 -9.34
CA SER A 269 21.17 5.96 -8.60
C SER A 269 21.73 6.06 -7.17
N ILE A 270 22.01 4.93 -6.53
CA ILE A 270 22.62 4.89 -5.18
C ILE A 270 24.10 5.27 -5.27
N LEU A 271 24.79 4.87 -6.34
CA LEU A 271 26.20 5.20 -6.58
C LEU A 271 26.44 6.72 -6.59
N THR A 272 25.45 7.52 -7.02
CA THR A 272 25.57 8.99 -6.98
C THR A 272 25.74 9.58 -5.57
N PHE A 273 25.43 8.80 -4.52
CA PHE A 273 25.66 9.21 -3.12
C PHE A 273 27.09 8.94 -2.64
N ALA A 274 27.85 8.05 -3.31
CA ALA A 274 29.19 7.65 -2.85
C ALA A 274 30.11 8.85 -2.49
N PRO A 275 30.21 9.90 -3.31
CA PRO A 275 31.06 11.05 -2.98
C PRO A 275 30.44 12.01 -1.95
N LYS A 276 29.10 11.97 -1.73
CA LYS A 276 28.38 12.94 -0.89
C LYS A 276 28.03 12.38 0.48
N ASP A 277 27.70 11.10 0.54
CA ASP A 277 27.26 10.39 1.75
C ASP A 277 27.63 8.89 1.61
N PRO A 278 28.90 8.55 1.89
CA PRO A 278 29.40 7.19 1.73
C PRO A 278 28.66 6.18 2.63
N ILE A 279 28.13 6.62 3.76
CA ILE A 279 27.34 5.76 4.66
C ILE A 279 26.02 5.37 3.97
N LYS A 280 25.30 6.32 3.39
CA LYS A 280 24.07 5.99 2.60
C LYS A 280 24.38 5.12 1.42
N PHE A 281 25.48 5.36 0.71
CA PHE A 281 25.92 4.48 -0.37
C PHE A 281 26.12 3.05 0.13
N ALA A 282 26.92 2.85 1.19
CA ALA A 282 27.19 1.53 1.75
C ALA A 282 25.91 0.83 2.25
N LEU A 283 25.06 1.54 3.02
CA LEU A 283 23.81 0.97 3.53
C LEU A 283 22.82 0.64 2.41
N GLY A 284 22.74 1.46 1.36
CA GLY A 284 21.87 1.22 0.21
C GLY A 284 22.32 -0.02 -0.57
N THR A 285 23.61 -0.11 -0.87
CA THR A 285 24.22 -1.25 -1.59
C THR A 285 24.05 -2.54 -0.79
N LEU A 286 24.39 -2.53 0.51
CA LEU A 286 24.22 -3.68 1.39
C LEU A 286 22.72 -4.10 1.46
N GLY A 287 21.81 -3.13 1.56
CA GLY A 287 20.39 -3.41 1.55
C GLY A 287 19.95 -4.13 0.27
N MET A 288 20.43 -3.70 -0.90
CA MET A 288 20.14 -4.37 -2.18
C MET A 288 20.69 -5.79 -2.23
N VAL A 289 21.95 -6.00 -1.81
CA VAL A 289 22.58 -7.34 -1.77
C VAL A 289 21.77 -8.28 -0.87
N LEU A 290 21.44 -7.84 0.34
CA LEU A 290 20.60 -8.62 1.26
C LEU A 290 19.21 -8.93 0.67
N GLY A 291 18.61 -8.00 -0.08
CA GLY A 291 17.36 -8.23 -0.78
C GLY A 291 17.44 -9.32 -1.84
N PHE A 292 18.53 -9.36 -2.61
CA PHE A 292 18.79 -10.47 -3.57
C PHE A 292 19.02 -11.80 -2.84
N MET A 293 19.76 -11.79 -1.74
CA MET A 293 19.96 -12.99 -0.92
C MET A 293 18.65 -13.55 -0.37
N ASP A 294 17.72 -12.68 0.06
CA ASP A 294 16.38 -13.12 0.49
C ASP A 294 15.64 -13.84 -0.64
N VAL A 295 15.62 -13.28 -1.84
CA VAL A 295 14.98 -13.88 -3.01
C VAL A 295 15.58 -15.26 -3.33
N ILE A 296 16.91 -15.37 -3.29
CA ILE A 296 17.61 -16.65 -3.54
C ILE A 296 17.24 -17.67 -2.46
N LYS A 297 17.34 -17.32 -1.19
CA LYS A 297 17.02 -18.23 -0.09
C LYS A 297 15.60 -18.76 -0.16
N GLU A 298 14.61 -17.90 -0.40
CA GLU A 298 13.22 -18.33 -0.51
C GLU A 298 12.95 -19.20 -1.73
N LYS A 299 13.66 -18.98 -2.85
CA LYS A 299 13.54 -19.79 -4.06
C LYS A 299 14.10 -21.22 -3.87
N TYR A 300 15.09 -21.42 -3.01
CA TYR A 300 15.71 -22.71 -2.76
C TYR A 300 15.22 -23.39 -1.46
N ALA A 301 14.35 -22.71 -0.67
CA ALA A 301 13.72 -23.27 0.52
C ALA A 301 12.36 -23.95 0.24
N ASN A 302 11.82 -23.77 -0.96
CA ASN A 302 10.63 -24.40 -1.53
C ASN A 302 11.04 -25.41 -2.60
#